data_ca455676bb952850d66aa3283ac6bf0c
#
_entry.id   ca455676bb952850d66aa3283ac6bf0c
#
_cell.length_a   1.000
_cell.length_b   1.000
_cell.length_c   1.000
_cell.angle_alpha   90.00
_cell.angle_beta   90.00
_cell.angle_gamma   90.00
#
_symmetry.space_group_name_H-M   'P 1'
#
loop_
_entity.id
_entity.type
_entity.pdbx_description
1 polymer ?
#
loop_
_entity_poly.entity_id
_entity_poly.type
_entity_poly.pdbx_seq_one_letter_code
_entity_poly.pdbx_strand_id
1 'polypeptide(L)'
;MTYSVDFRRRALELKEKFNLTYTEAARRLGVGSASLIRWNKELEPQKHRNKPATKINTEQLLKDVENYPDAYLQERADRLQVSKSGIGAALKRLGISRKKTFSHPKADDQARLSFQDRIENYKKAGKTVVYIDESGFANDMPRSYGYAPIGKKCLDKRNWHEKGRINAIGAIANFSLITVTLFTGSINSQVFILWISNDLLPKLPANCVLVMDNATFHKRQDIQQQIKASGHTLEYLPPYSPDLNPIEHYWAKAKAVRKRNYCSVDTLFACNL
;
A
#
# COMPACT_ATOMS: atom_id res chain seq x y z
N MET A 1 -34.46 -1.20 -8.11
CA MET A 1 -34.42 -0.73 -6.69
C MET A 1 -34.59 -1.90 -5.76
N THR A 2 -33.83 -1.94 -4.65
CA THR A 2 -33.94 -3.02 -3.66
C THR A 2 -34.71 -2.46 -2.45
N TYR A 3 -35.81 -3.06 -2.07
CA TYR A 3 -36.58 -2.67 -0.89
C TYR A 3 -35.77 -2.88 0.40
N SER A 4 -35.88 -1.94 1.36
CA SER A 4 -35.21 -2.02 2.65
C SER A 4 -35.68 -3.21 3.47
N VAL A 5 -34.89 -3.69 4.40
CA VAL A 5 -35.26 -4.82 5.30
C VAL A 5 -36.46 -4.46 6.14
N ASP A 6 -36.57 -3.22 6.62
CA ASP A 6 -37.70 -2.75 7.40
C ASP A 6 -39.02 -2.74 6.61
N PHE A 7 -38.96 -2.32 5.34
CA PHE A 7 -40.12 -2.42 4.45
C PHE A 7 -40.56 -3.87 4.26
N ARG A 8 -39.62 -4.80 4.06
CA ARG A 8 -39.91 -6.23 3.88
C ARG A 8 -40.57 -6.80 5.13
N ARG A 9 -40.04 -6.47 6.31
CA ARG A 9 -40.61 -6.91 7.59
C ARG A 9 -42.05 -6.41 7.77
N ARG A 10 -42.26 -5.11 7.59
CA ARG A 10 -43.61 -4.51 7.68
C ARG A 10 -44.57 -5.07 6.66
N ALA A 11 -44.12 -5.35 5.46
CA ALA A 11 -44.97 -5.94 4.42
C ALA A 11 -45.49 -7.35 4.82
N LEU A 12 -44.63 -8.16 5.45
CA LEU A 12 -44.99 -9.47 5.95
C LEU A 12 -45.93 -9.38 7.19
N GLU A 13 -45.62 -8.48 8.13
CA GLU A 13 -46.45 -8.21 9.30
C GLU A 13 -47.87 -7.77 8.92
N LEU A 14 -48.00 -6.88 7.91
CA LEU A 14 -49.32 -6.48 7.40
C LEU A 14 -50.06 -7.63 6.76
N LYS A 15 -49.39 -8.50 6.00
CA LYS A 15 -49.97 -9.70 5.43
C LYS A 15 -50.55 -10.60 6.53
N GLU A 16 -49.81 -10.82 7.60
CA GLU A 16 -50.26 -11.66 8.73
C GLU A 16 -51.37 -10.99 9.52
N LYS A 17 -51.22 -9.73 9.90
CA LYS A 17 -52.19 -8.95 10.68
C LYS A 17 -53.58 -8.93 10.04
N PHE A 18 -53.67 -8.86 8.73
CA PHE A 18 -54.92 -8.80 7.99
C PHE A 18 -55.30 -10.14 7.32
N ASN A 19 -54.58 -11.21 7.64
CA ASN A 19 -54.76 -12.56 7.09
C ASN A 19 -54.92 -12.60 5.57
N LEU A 20 -54.04 -11.81 4.87
CA LEU A 20 -54.07 -11.66 3.42
C LEU A 20 -53.34 -12.80 2.72
N THR A 21 -53.81 -13.16 1.53
CA THR A 21 -53.03 -13.97 0.62
C THR A 21 -51.82 -13.18 0.08
N TYR A 22 -50.80 -13.87 -0.42
CA TYR A 22 -49.63 -13.19 -1.03
C TYR A 22 -50.01 -12.30 -2.22
N THR A 23 -51.04 -12.69 -2.97
CA THR A 23 -51.56 -11.92 -4.10
C THR A 23 -52.26 -10.64 -3.67
N GLU A 24 -53.08 -10.70 -2.62
CA GLU A 24 -53.76 -9.52 -2.07
C GLU A 24 -52.79 -8.56 -1.39
N ALA A 25 -51.87 -9.08 -0.59
CA ALA A 25 -50.84 -8.27 0.02
C ALA A 25 -49.94 -7.58 -1.04
N ALA A 26 -49.57 -8.29 -2.08
CA ALA A 26 -48.83 -7.74 -3.22
C ALA A 26 -49.52 -6.57 -3.90
N ARG A 27 -50.84 -6.74 -4.16
CA ARG A 27 -51.67 -5.71 -4.78
C ARG A 27 -51.80 -4.48 -3.88
N ARG A 28 -52.02 -4.65 -2.56
CA ARG A 28 -52.15 -3.54 -1.62
C ARG A 28 -50.86 -2.76 -1.40
N LEU A 29 -49.71 -3.44 -1.42
CA LEU A 29 -48.39 -2.85 -1.17
C LEU A 29 -47.67 -2.41 -2.45
N GLY A 30 -48.24 -2.66 -3.62
CA GLY A 30 -47.57 -2.32 -4.90
C GLY A 30 -46.29 -3.10 -5.17
N VAL A 31 -46.17 -4.34 -4.68
CA VAL A 31 -45.00 -5.21 -4.84
C VAL A 31 -45.35 -6.49 -5.57
N GLY A 32 -44.37 -7.16 -6.14
CA GLY A 32 -44.63 -8.48 -6.75
C GLY A 32 -44.88 -9.58 -5.71
N SER A 33 -45.88 -10.46 -5.92
CA SER A 33 -46.18 -11.60 -5.03
C SER A 33 -44.96 -12.51 -4.82
N ALA A 34 -44.15 -12.74 -5.87
CA ALA A 34 -42.91 -13.49 -5.81
C ALA A 34 -41.87 -12.83 -4.87
N SER A 35 -41.90 -11.50 -4.72
CA SER A 35 -41.03 -10.79 -3.78
C SER A 35 -41.44 -11.06 -2.35
N LEU A 36 -42.72 -11.01 -2.02
CA LEU A 36 -43.23 -11.32 -0.67
C LEU A 36 -42.94 -12.77 -0.28
N ILE A 37 -43.15 -13.74 -1.18
CA ILE A 37 -42.81 -15.16 -0.95
C ILE A 37 -41.29 -15.32 -0.67
N ARG A 38 -40.46 -14.61 -1.40
CA ARG A 38 -39.00 -14.64 -1.18
C ARG A 38 -38.61 -14.00 0.16
N TRP A 39 -39.25 -12.88 0.54
CA TRP A 39 -38.97 -12.22 1.81
C TRP A 39 -39.45 -13.04 3.00
N ASN A 40 -40.51 -13.80 2.84
CA ASN A 40 -40.96 -14.74 3.87
C ASN A 40 -39.96 -15.88 4.10
N LYS A 41 -39.23 -16.31 3.05
CA LYS A 41 -38.16 -17.31 3.17
C LYS A 41 -36.87 -16.71 3.70
N GLU A 42 -36.55 -15.52 3.26
CA GLU A 42 -35.28 -14.83 3.58
C GLU A 42 -35.50 -13.32 3.57
N LEU A 43 -35.58 -12.73 4.76
CA LEU A 43 -35.91 -11.31 4.96
C LEU A 43 -34.73 -10.43 4.52
N GLU A 44 -33.49 -10.86 4.85
CA GLU A 44 -32.28 -10.15 4.52
C GLU A 44 -31.90 -10.31 3.05
N PRO A 45 -31.47 -9.21 2.36
CA PRO A 45 -30.98 -9.34 1.01
C PRO A 45 -29.64 -10.08 0.99
N GLN A 46 -29.51 -11.11 0.19
CA GLN A 46 -28.21 -11.73 -0.03
C GLN A 46 -27.25 -10.70 -0.61
N LYS A 47 -26.21 -10.37 0.16
CA LYS A 47 -25.19 -9.38 -0.21
C LYS A 47 -24.30 -9.83 -1.38
N HIS A 48 -24.24 -11.13 -1.64
CA HIS A 48 -23.39 -11.70 -2.69
C HIS A 48 -24.13 -12.75 -3.51
N ARG A 49 -24.05 -12.57 -4.82
CA ARG A 49 -24.57 -13.55 -5.78
C ARG A 49 -23.61 -14.73 -5.84
N ASN A 50 -23.91 -15.79 -5.14
CA ASN A 50 -23.11 -17.02 -5.11
C ASN A 50 -23.30 -17.84 -6.41
N LYS A 51 -22.91 -17.26 -7.56
CA LYS A 51 -22.84 -18.03 -8.80
C LYS A 51 -21.49 -18.72 -8.86
N PRO A 52 -21.43 -20.04 -9.03
CA PRO A 52 -20.17 -20.73 -9.27
C PRO A 52 -19.49 -20.18 -10.52
N ALA A 53 -18.17 -20.15 -10.51
CA ALA A 53 -17.37 -19.72 -11.66
C ALA A 53 -17.48 -20.79 -12.76
N THR A 54 -18.35 -20.57 -13.74
CA THR A 54 -18.63 -21.53 -14.81
C THR A 54 -17.64 -21.52 -15.95
N LYS A 55 -16.88 -20.42 -16.14
CA LYS A 55 -15.98 -20.25 -17.29
C LYS A 55 -14.49 -20.44 -16.97
N ILE A 56 -14.09 -20.37 -15.71
CA ILE A 56 -12.69 -20.46 -15.31
C ILE A 56 -12.53 -21.66 -14.40
N ASN A 57 -11.79 -22.64 -14.85
CA ASN A 57 -11.43 -23.79 -14.03
C ASN A 57 -10.40 -23.34 -12.98
N THR A 58 -10.77 -23.47 -11.71
CA THR A 58 -9.95 -23.05 -10.58
C THR A 58 -8.65 -23.80 -10.48
N GLU A 59 -8.65 -25.12 -10.73
CA GLU A 59 -7.45 -25.96 -10.67
C GLU A 59 -6.44 -25.60 -11.77
N GLN A 60 -6.94 -25.36 -12.98
CA GLN A 60 -6.11 -24.93 -14.10
C GLN A 60 -5.49 -23.55 -13.83
N LEU A 61 -6.26 -22.62 -13.23
CA LEU A 61 -5.74 -21.30 -12.87
C LEU A 61 -4.67 -21.39 -11.77
N LEU A 62 -4.85 -22.25 -10.77
CA LEU A 62 -3.84 -22.46 -9.72
C LEU A 62 -2.55 -23.04 -10.29
N LYS A 63 -2.64 -24.07 -11.15
CA LYS A 63 -1.48 -24.62 -11.85
C LYS A 63 -0.79 -23.58 -12.75
N ASP A 64 -1.55 -22.71 -13.42
CA ASP A 64 -0.98 -21.64 -14.22
C ASP A 64 -0.23 -20.62 -13.36
N VAL A 65 -0.71 -20.33 -12.14
CA VAL A 65 -0.01 -19.45 -11.19
C VAL A 65 1.28 -20.08 -10.70
N GLU A 66 1.29 -21.37 -10.41
CA GLU A 66 2.49 -22.12 -9.99
C GLU A 66 3.55 -22.20 -11.10
N ASN A 67 3.13 -22.56 -12.31
CA ASN A 67 4.05 -22.72 -13.45
C ASN A 67 4.58 -21.39 -14.00
N TYR A 68 3.78 -20.30 -13.90
CA TYR A 68 4.09 -18.98 -14.44
C TYR A 68 3.79 -17.89 -13.41
N PRO A 69 4.55 -17.82 -12.29
CA PRO A 69 4.25 -16.92 -11.17
C PRO A 69 4.30 -15.44 -11.55
N ASP A 70 5.14 -15.06 -12.50
CA ASP A 70 5.38 -13.69 -12.97
C ASP A 70 4.50 -13.26 -14.15
N ALA A 71 3.71 -14.18 -14.73
CA ALA A 71 2.89 -13.90 -15.90
C ALA A 71 1.85 -12.79 -15.67
N TYR A 72 1.69 -11.94 -16.68
CA TYR A 72 0.65 -10.90 -16.68
C TYR A 72 -0.76 -11.52 -16.79
N LEU A 73 -1.76 -10.75 -16.35
CA LEU A 73 -3.17 -11.17 -16.46
C LEU A 73 -3.60 -11.48 -17.89
N GLN A 74 -3.04 -10.79 -18.89
CA GLN A 74 -3.35 -11.04 -20.30
C GLN A 74 -2.80 -12.39 -20.75
N GLU A 75 -1.56 -12.70 -20.44
CA GLU A 75 -0.93 -13.99 -20.79
C GLU A 75 -1.69 -15.18 -20.21
N ARG A 76 -2.15 -15.06 -18.95
CA ARG A 76 -3.02 -16.06 -18.31
C ARG A 76 -4.37 -16.17 -19.00
N ALA A 77 -4.96 -15.03 -19.39
CA ALA A 77 -6.22 -14.98 -20.11
C ALA A 77 -6.12 -15.68 -21.45
N ASP A 78 -5.01 -15.49 -22.18
CA ASP A 78 -4.75 -16.07 -23.49
C ASP A 78 -4.53 -17.58 -23.36
N ARG A 79 -3.74 -18.05 -22.36
CA ARG A 79 -3.53 -19.50 -22.13
C ARG A 79 -4.80 -20.23 -21.73
N LEU A 80 -5.63 -19.60 -20.89
CA LEU A 80 -6.87 -20.21 -20.38
C LEU A 80 -8.10 -19.89 -21.23
N GLN A 81 -7.94 -19.19 -22.36
CA GLN A 81 -9.01 -18.80 -23.30
C GLN A 81 -10.19 -18.10 -22.60
N VAL A 82 -9.89 -17.16 -21.71
CA VAL A 82 -10.88 -16.38 -20.95
C VAL A 82 -10.52 -14.90 -20.94
N SER A 83 -11.42 -14.06 -20.41
CA SER A 83 -11.16 -12.61 -20.36
C SER A 83 -10.16 -12.25 -19.24
N LYS A 84 -9.32 -11.23 -19.49
CA LYS A 84 -8.40 -10.66 -18.52
C LYS A 84 -9.09 -10.23 -17.21
N SER A 85 -10.26 -9.60 -17.31
CA SER A 85 -11.06 -9.20 -16.16
C SER A 85 -11.58 -10.41 -15.37
N GLY A 86 -11.94 -11.50 -16.08
CA GLY A 86 -12.32 -12.76 -15.48
C GLY A 86 -11.20 -13.39 -14.65
N ILE A 87 -9.96 -13.41 -15.20
CA ILE A 87 -8.77 -13.88 -14.46
C ILE A 87 -8.55 -13.03 -13.20
N GLY A 88 -8.56 -11.70 -13.32
CA GLY A 88 -8.39 -10.82 -12.15
C GLY A 88 -9.43 -11.06 -11.05
N ALA A 89 -10.70 -11.25 -11.42
CA ALA A 89 -11.76 -11.56 -10.47
C ALA A 89 -11.60 -12.96 -9.85
N ALA A 90 -11.14 -13.94 -10.62
CA ALA A 90 -10.90 -15.30 -10.12
C ALA A 90 -9.72 -15.34 -9.13
N LEU A 91 -8.59 -14.71 -9.45
CA LEU A 91 -7.44 -14.60 -8.55
C LEU A 91 -7.82 -13.91 -7.23
N LYS A 92 -8.59 -12.82 -7.29
CA LYS A 92 -9.08 -12.14 -6.09
C LYS A 92 -9.94 -13.06 -5.20
N ARG A 93 -10.83 -13.87 -5.79
CA ARG A 93 -11.65 -14.84 -5.03
C ARG A 93 -10.80 -15.92 -4.37
N LEU A 94 -9.71 -16.33 -5.02
CA LEU A 94 -8.76 -17.31 -4.50
C LEU A 94 -7.76 -16.74 -3.48
N GLY A 95 -7.87 -15.44 -3.15
CA GLY A 95 -6.92 -14.79 -2.23
C GLY A 95 -5.53 -14.56 -2.82
N ILE A 96 -5.38 -14.74 -4.15
CA ILE A 96 -4.10 -14.56 -4.84
C ILE A 96 -3.96 -13.11 -5.24
N SER A 97 -2.90 -12.46 -4.78
CA SER A 97 -2.59 -11.05 -5.06
C SER A 97 -1.27 -10.91 -5.82
N ARG A 98 -1.22 -9.87 -6.66
CA ARG A 98 0.03 -9.49 -7.34
C ARG A 98 1.09 -9.11 -6.32
N LYS A 99 2.25 -9.75 -6.39
CA LYS A 99 3.43 -9.47 -5.55
C LYS A 99 4.56 -8.91 -6.42
N LYS A 100 5.52 -8.21 -5.77
CA LYS A 100 6.78 -7.90 -6.43
C LYS A 100 7.56 -9.20 -6.63
N THR A 101 8.05 -9.44 -7.84
CA THR A 101 8.77 -10.67 -8.21
C THR A 101 10.28 -10.55 -8.02
N PHE A 102 10.80 -9.32 -7.88
CA PHE A 102 12.24 -9.10 -7.86
C PHE A 102 12.77 -9.02 -6.43
N SER A 103 13.58 -10.01 -6.06
CA SER A 103 14.68 -9.86 -5.14
C SER A 103 15.95 -9.58 -5.94
N HIS A 104 16.88 -8.81 -5.38
CA HIS A 104 18.16 -8.60 -6.07
C HIS A 104 18.93 -9.93 -6.11
N PRO A 105 19.56 -10.35 -7.25
CA PRO A 105 20.26 -11.64 -7.36
C PRO A 105 21.37 -11.85 -6.32
N LYS A 106 21.91 -10.76 -5.76
CA LYS A 106 22.93 -10.79 -4.71
C LYS A 106 22.34 -10.63 -3.29
N ALA A 107 21.02 -10.65 -3.14
CA ALA A 107 20.42 -10.64 -1.79
C ALA A 107 20.68 -11.99 -1.11
N ASP A 108 21.14 -11.94 0.13
CA ASP A 108 21.39 -13.11 0.95
C ASP A 108 20.17 -13.38 1.85
N ASP A 109 19.45 -14.43 1.55
CA ASP A 109 18.23 -14.80 2.28
C ASP A 109 18.51 -15.14 3.75
N GLN A 110 19.69 -15.75 4.06
CA GLN A 110 20.07 -16.05 5.43
C GLN A 110 20.35 -14.79 6.25
N ALA A 111 21.06 -13.82 5.66
CA ALA A 111 21.29 -12.54 6.28
C ALA A 111 19.99 -11.75 6.50
N ARG A 112 19.03 -11.86 5.57
CA ARG A 112 17.71 -11.25 5.66
C ARG A 112 16.88 -11.84 6.81
N LEU A 113 16.82 -13.16 6.91
CA LEU A 113 16.14 -13.86 8.01
C LEU A 113 16.75 -13.49 9.36
N SER A 114 18.08 -13.57 9.48
CA SER A 114 18.80 -13.20 10.72
C SER A 114 18.54 -11.74 11.13
N PHE A 115 18.45 -10.83 10.18
CA PHE A 115 18.09 -9.44 10.45
C PHE A 115 16.65 -9.32 10.97
N GLN A 116 15.69 -9.98 10.30
CA GLN A 116 14.29 -9.97 10.73
C GLN A 116 14.12 -10.52 12.15
N ASP A 117 14.81 -11.61 12.48
CA ASP A 117 14.80 -12.19 13.82
C ASP A 117 15.37 -11.23 14.88
N ARG A 118 16.47 -10.53 14.57
CA ARG A 118 17.03 -9.51 15.48
C ARG A 118 16.05 -8.37 15.72
N ILE A 119 15.43 -7.84 14.64
CA ILE A 119 14.45 -6.77 14.75
C ILE A 119 13.24 -7.20 15.57
N GLU A 120 12.75 -8.43 15.37
CA GLU A 120 11.64 -8.96 16.14
C GLU A 120 11.99 -9.13 17.62
N ASN A 121 13.20 -9.59 17.94
CA ASN A 121 13.68 -9.69 19.32
C ASN A 121 13.78 -8.31 20.00
N TYR A 122 14.24 -7.28 19.29
CA TYR A 122 14.24 -5.92 19.83
C TYR A 122 12.83 -5.42 20.14
N LYS A 123 11.87 -5.68 19.25
CA LYS A 123 10.45 -5.32 19.46
C LYS A 123 9.88 -6.07 20.67
N LYS A 124 10.15 -7.37 20.81
CA LYS A 124 9.73 -8.17 21.97
C LYS A 124 10.35 -7.66 23.28
N ALA A 125 11.57 -7.13 23.23
CA ALA A 125 12.23 -6.47 24.36
C ALA A 125 11.70 -5.05 24.64
N GLY A 126 10.65 -4.59 23.95
CA GLY A 126 10.04 -3.27 24.15
C GLY A 126 10.84 -2.11 23.56
N LYS A 127 11.86 -2.38 22.74
CA LYS A 127 12.66 -1.31 22.11
C LYS A 127 11.92 -0.73 20.90
N THR A 128 11.95 0.60 20.78
CA THR A 128 11.47 1.29 19.59
C THR A 128 12.48 1.13 18.45
N VAL A 129 12.03 0.60 17.32
CA VAL A 129 12.85 0.48 16.10
C VAL A 129 12.59 1.69 15.20
N VAL A 130 13.64 2.42 14.91
CA VAL A 130 13.64 3.66 14.10
C VAL A 130 14.35 3.39 12.79
N TYR A 131 13.67 3.57 11.69
CA TYR A 131 14.22 3.40 10.34
C TYR A 131 14.57 4.75 9.76
N ILE A 132 15.80 4.85 9.24
CA ILE A 132 16.38 6.07 8.69
C ILE A 132 16.74 5.83 7.23
N ASP A 133 16.48 6.82 6.38
CA ASP A 133 16.83 6.76 4.96
C ASP A 133 16.82 8.16 4.32
N GLU A 134 17.44 8.26 3.16
CA GLU A 134 17.43 9.46 2.33
C GLU A 134 16.55 9.26 1.08
N SER A 135 15.89 10.32 0.68
CA SER A 135 15.11 10.31 -0.55
C SER A 135 15.25 11.62 -1.34
N GLY A 136 15.37 11.49 -2.64
CA GLY A 136 15.40 12.66 -3.50
C GLY A 136 14.07 12.91 -4.19
N PHE A 137 13.73 14.18 -4.25
CA PHE A 137 12.56 14.73 -4.89
C PHE A 137 12.98 15.64 -6.02
N ALA A 138 12.79 15.20 -7.28
CA ALA A 138 13.07 16.06 -8.44
C ALA A 138 12.17 17.30 -8.41
N ASN A 139 12.67 18.45 -8.84
CA ASN A 139 11.86 19.67 -8.91
C ASN A 139 10.73 19.52 -9.92
N ASP A 140 11.03 18.90 -11.05
CA ASP A 140 10.05 18.59 -12.10
C ASP A 140 9.32 17.27 -11.81
N MET A 141 7.98 17.31 -11.89
CA MET A 141 7.11 16.15 -11.73
C MET A 141 5.97 16.14 -12.76
N PRO A 142 6.29 15.96 -14.04
CA PRO A 142 5.26 15.98 -15.08
C PRO A 142 4.29 14.80 -14.91
N ARG A 143 3.03 15.05 -15.19
CA ARG A 143 2.08 13.96 -15.43
C ARG A 143 2.40 13.32 -16.76
N SER A 144 2.61 12.02 -16.78
CA SER A 144 3.00 11.29 -18.00
C SER A 144 1.83 11.07 -18.97
N TYR A 145 0.58 11.27 -18.50
CA TYR A 145 -0.64 10.99 -19.25
C TYR A 145 -1.69 12.06 -18.99
N GLY A 146 -2.47 12.40 -20.02
CA GLY A 146 -3.63 13.27 -19.97
C GLY A 146 -4.68 12.78 -20.93
N TYR A 147 -5.82 13.48 -20.99
CA TYR A 147 -6.93 13.16 -21.89
C TYR A 147 -7.04 14.22 -22.98
N ALA A 148 -7.28 13.77 -24.20
CA ALA A 148 -7.60 14.63 -25.34
C ALA A 148 -8.66 13.94 -26.20
N PRO A 149 -9.40 14.65 -27.07
CA PRO A 149 -10.28 14.04 -28.06
C PRO A 149 -9.53 13.02 -28.93
N ILE A 150 -10.22 12.00 -29.38
CA ILE A 150 -9.66 10.97 -30.27
C ILE A 150 -8.99 11.65 -31.48
N GLY A 151 -7.75 11.25 -31.78
CA GLY A 151 -6.95 11.83 -32.85
C GLY A 151 -6.24 13.14 -32.51
N LYS A 152 -6.40 13.68 -31.31
CA LYS A 152 -5.66 14.85 -30.81
C LYS A 152 -4.58 14.46 -29.83
N LYS A 153 -3.45 15.21 -29.85
CA LYS A 153 -2.39 15.04 -28.86
C LYS A 153 -2.76 15.77 -27.58
N CYS A 154 -2.49 15.15 -26.44
CA CYS A 154 -2.49 15.82 -25.15
C CYS A 154 -1.07 16.38 -24.94
N LEU A 155 -0.90 17.69 -25.05
CA LEU A 155 0.38 18.36 -24.91
C LEU A 155 0.42 19.08 -23.57
N ASP A 156 1.45 18.80 -22.79
CA ASP A 156 1.80 19.57 -21.59
C ASP A 156 3.15 20.27 -21.83
N LYS A 157 3.28 21.47 -21.26
CA LYS A 157 4.54 22.22 -21.33
C LYS A 157 5.45 21.73 -20.22
N ARG A 158 6.62 21.18 -20.60
CA ARG A 158 7.64 20.74 -19.70
C ARG A 158 8.88 21.61 -19.83
N ASN A 159 9.41 22.09 -18.73
CA ASN A 159 10.70 22.72 -18.72
C ASN A 159 11.81 21.65 -18.69
N TRP A 160 12.35 21.29 -19.84
CA TRP A 160 13.41 20.29 -19.99
C TRP A 160 14.74 20.69 -19.31
N HIS A 161 14.87 21.97 -18.96
CA HIS A 161 16.06 22.53 -18.35
C HIS A 161 15.92 22.73 -16.83
N GLU A 162 14.76 22.45 -16.27
CA GLU A 162 14.55 22.53 -14.83
C GLU A 162 15.32 21.41 -14.13
N LYS A 163 16.59 21.71 -13.89
CA LYS A 163 17.49 20.85 -13.12
C LYS A 163 17.36 21.23 -11.66
N GLY A 164 17.21 20.24 -10.83
CA GLY A 164 17.23 20.44 -9.38
C GLY A 164 16.55 19.27 -8.67
N ARG A 165 17.05 19.04 -7.49
CA ARG A 165 16.56 17.99 -6.61
C ARG A 165 16.64 18.49 -5.18
N ILE A 166 15.57 18.32 -4.44
CA ILE A 166 15.56 18.46 -2.99
C ILE A 166 15.79 17.08 -2.41
N ASN A 167 16.79 16.95 -1.57
CA ASN A 167 17.06 15.72 -0.84
C ASN A 167 16.44 15.82 0.54
N ALA A 168 15.87 14.75 1.02
CA ALA A 168 15.29 14.63 2.35
C ALA A 168 16.03 13.53 3.12
N ILE A 169 16.35 13.78 4.38
CA ILE A 169 16.68 12.73 5.34
C ILE A 169 15.49 12.61 6.27
N GLY A 170 15.06 11.39 6.54
CA GLY A 170 13.93 11.16 7.44
C GLY A 170 14.11 9.95 8.32
N ALA A 171 13.33 9.93 9.39
CA ALA A 171 13.26 8.83 10.32
C ALA A 171 11.80 8.51 10.65
N ILE A 172 11.45 7.22 10.65
CA ILE A 172 10.14 6.74 11.03
C ILE A 172 10.22 5.71 12.16
N ALA A 173 9.22 5.67 13.01
CA ALA A 173 8.97 4.56 13.92
C ALA A 173 7.48 4.24 13.93
N ASN A 174 7.13 2.96 14.04
CA ASN A 174 5.73 2.51 14.06
C ASN A 174 4.88 3.10 12.91
N PHE A 175 5.47 3.18 11.71
CA PHE A 175 4.89 3.77 10.50
C PHE A 175 4.56 5.27 10.58
N SER A 176 5.02 5.95 11.64
CA SER A 176 4.85 7.40 11.81
C SER A 176 6.18 8.12 11.62
N LEU A 177 6.13 9.30 11.00
CA LEU A 177 7.30 10.15 10.83
C LEU A 177 7.72 10.72 12.18
N ILE A 178 9.00 10.56 12.54
CA ILE A 178 9.61 11.22 13.70
C ILE A 178 10.13 12.59 13.27
N THR A 179 10.91 12.61 12.20
CA THR A 179 11.48 13.84 11.66
C THR A 179 11.79 13.68 10.18
N VAL A 180 11.79 14.82 9.49
CA VAL A 180 12.29 14.96 8.12
C VAL A 180 12.94 16.31 7.96
N THR A 181 14.11 16.33 7.33
CA THR A 181 14.85 17.57 7.04
C THR A 181 15.19 17.62 5.56
N LEU A 182 14.96 18.78 4.94
CA LEU A 182 15.12 19.01 3.52
C LEU A 182 16.45 19.72 3.22
N PHE A 183 17.12 19.30 2.17
CA PHE A 183 18.41 19.83 1.74
C PHE A 183 18.40 20.13 0.24
N THR A 184 18.86 21.32 -0.14
CA THR A 184 18.99 21.71 -1.55
C THR A 184 20.25 21.17 -2.23
N GLY A 185 21.19 20.61 -1.45
CA GLY A 185 22.45 20.04 -1.93
C GLY A 185 22.57 18.54 -1.68
N SER A 186 23.74 17.99 -1.98
CA SER A 186 24.06 16.59 -1.71
C SER A 186 24.20 16.35 -0.22
N ILE A 187 23.63 15.24 0.25
CA ILE A 187 23.81 14.77 1.61
C ILE A 187 25.14 14.02 1.67
N ASN A 188 26.07 14.57 2.43
CA ASN A 188 27.35 13.95 2.72
C ASN A 188 27.40 13.51 4.20
N SER A 189 28.49 12.86 4.58
CA SER A 189 28.65 12.35 5.94
C SER A 189 28.62 13.44 7.03
N GLN A 190 29.09 14.66 6.73
CA GLN A 190 29.06 15.78 7.68
C GLN A 190 27.63 16.26 7.91
N VAL A 191 26.87 16.45 6.85
CA VAL A 191 25.43 16.80 6.94
C VAL A 191 24.68 15.72 7.71
N PHE A 192 24.95 14.46 7.43
CA PHE A 192 24.25 13.35 8.05
C PHE A 192 24.55 13.25 9.55
N ILE A 193 25.81 13.40 9.98
CA ILE A 193 26.17 13.37 11.41
C ILE A 193 25.57 14.55 12.18
N LEU A 194 25.57 15.74 11.58
CA LEU A 194 24.94 16.92 12.18
C LEU A 194 23.43 16.74 12.32
N TRP A 195 22.79 16.15 11.32
CA TRP A 195 21.36 15.84 11.36
C TRP A 195 21.04 14.82 12.44
N ILE A 196 21.83 13.73 12.56
CA ILE A 196 21.69 12.77 13.66
C ILE A 196 21.77 13.48 15.01
N SER A 197 22.82 14.29 15.21
CA SER A 197 23.10 14.93 16.50
C SER A 197 22.04 15.93 16.93
N ASN A 198 21.66 16.80 15.99
CA ASN A 198 20.91 18.01 16.31
C ASN A 198 19.40 17.84 16.05
N ASP A 199 19.03 16.92 15.18
CA ASP A 199 17.62 16.77 14.79
C ASP A 199 17.03 15.42 15.22
N LEU A 200 17.70 14.31 14.96
CA LEU A 200 17.15 12.98 15.24
C LEU A 200 17.26 12.60 16.72
N LEU A 201 18.47 12.52 17.28
CA LEU A 201 18.72 12.02 18.63
C LEU A 201 17.91 12.74 19.71
N PRO A 202 17.74 14.08 19.68
CA PRO A 202 16.90 14.77 20.67
C PRO A 202 15.42 14.38 20.66
N LYS A 203 14.93 13.83 19.57
CA LYS A 203 13.52 13.46 19.38
C LYS A 203 13.26 11.98 19.68
N LEU A 204 14.30 11.19 19.94
CA LEU A 204 14.16 9.76 20.17
C LEU A 204 13.85 9.44 21.63
N PRO A 205 12.98 8.45 21.88
CA PRO A 205 12.89 7.82 23.19
C PRO A 205 14.23 7.18 23.58
N ALA A 206 14.45 6.95 24.86
CA ALA A 206 15.65 6.25 25.31
C ALA A 206 15.71 4.80 24.77
N ASN A 207 16.92 4.30 24.55
CA ASN A 207 17.19 2.89 24.19
C ASN A 207 16.50 2.41 22.90
N CYS A 208 16.50 3.23 21.86
CA CYS A 208 16.02 2.86 20.54
C CYS A 208 17.01 1.97 19.76
N VAL A 209 16.51 1.30 18.74
CA VAL A 209 17.31 0.63 17.72
C VAL A 209 17.19 1.46 16.43
N LEU A 210 18.30 2.04 15.98
CA LEU A 210 18.38 2.80 14.74
C LEU A 210 18.78 1.86 13.62
N VAL A 211 17.98 1.81 12.57
CA VAL A 211 18.19 0.97 11.39
C VAL A 211 18.45 1.88 10.19
N MET A 212 19.55 1.67 9.50
CA MET A 212 19.92 2.39 8.27
C MET A 212 20.51 1.46 7.23
N ASP A 213 20.65 1.92 6.01
CA ASP A 213 21.24 1.13 4.95
C ASP A 213 22.77 0.98 5.10
N ASN A 214 23.37 0.22 4.20
CA ASN A 214 24.81 -0.08 4.19
C ASN A 214 25.64 0.97 3.44
N ALA A 215 25.16 2.19 3.22
CA ALA A 215 25.96 3.21 2.57
C ALA A 215 27.30 3.46 3.30
N THR A 216 28.36 3.67 2.53
CA THR A 216 29.72 3.78 3.08
C THR A 216 29.82 4.89 4.12
N PHE A 217 29.13 6.00 3.91
CA PHE A 217 29.18 7.13 4.85
C PHE A 217 28.40 6.88 6.14
N HIS A 218 27.41 5.97 6.15
CA HIS A 218 26.70 5.53 7.36
C HIS A 218 27.59 4.68 8.29
N LYS A 219 28.63 4.02 7.74
CA LYS A 219 29.53 3.14 8.49
C LYS A 219 30.71 3.87 9.14
N ARG A 220 30.71 5.20 9.13
CA ARG A 220 31.77 5.98 9.78
C ARG A 220 31.75 5.74 11.30
N GLN A 221 32.93 5.66 11.87
CA GLN A 221 33.10 5.39 13.31
C GLN A 221 32.51 6.49 14.20
N ASP A 222 32.60 7.77 13.76
CA ASP A 222 32.04 8.91 14.49
C ASP A 222 30.52 8.81 14.63
N ILE A 223 29.80 8.41 13.57
CA ILE A 223 28.35 8.18 13.59
C ILE A 223 28.00 7.03 14.56
N GLN A 224 28.74 5.91 14.45
CA GLN A 224 28.51 4.74 15.31
C GLN A 224 28.75 5.07 16.79
N GLN A 225 29.84 5.77 17.09
CA GLN A 225 30.18 6.19 18.44
C GLN A 225 29.14 7.13 19.04
N GLN A 226 28.66 8.09 18.26
CA GLN A 226 27.66 9.05 18.71
C GLN A 226 26.32 8.39 19.04
N ILE A 227 25.84 7.52 18.16
CA ILE A 227 24.60 6.76 18.41
C ILE A 227 24.73 5.90 19.67
N LYS A 228 25.87 5.22 19.82
CA LYS A 228 26.14 4.37 20.99
C LYS A 228 26.28 5.21 22.26
N ALA A 229 26.97 6.34 22.22
CA ALA A 229 27.14 7.23 23.37
C ALA A 229 25.79 7.82 23.83
N SER A 230 24.83 7.96 22.93
CA SER A 230 23.46 8.39 23.25
C SER A 230 22.56 7.25 23.77
N GLY A 231 23.11 6.05 24.02
CA GLY A 231 22.40 4.92 24.61
C GLY A 231 21.52 4.15 23.61
N HIS A 232 21.74 4.33 22.29
CA HIS A 232 20.99 3.64 21.25
C HIS A 232 21.77 2.48 20.65
N THR A 233 21.05 1.51 20.09
CA THR A 233 21.62 0.40 19.33
C THR A 233 21.58 0.75 17.83
N LEU A 234 22.65 0.46 17.10
CA LEU A 234 22.72 0.63 15.66
C LEU A 234 22.66 -0.72 14.95
N GLU A 235 21.78 -0.84 13.97
CA GLU A 235 21.65 -1.99 13.07
C GLU A 235 21.74 -1.53 11.63
N TYR A 236 22.30 -2.38 10.78
CA TYR A 236 22.33 -2.15 9.34
C TYR A 236 21.43 -3.13 8.61
N LEU A 237 20.73 -2.64 7.59
CA LEU A 237 19.98 -3.50 6.67
C LEU A 237 20.90 -4.51 5.99
N PRO A 238 20.45 -5.71 5.70
CA PRO A 238 21.19 -6.61 4.82
C PRO A 238 21.42 -5.98 3.46
N PRO A 239 22.54 -6.26 2.80
CA PRO A 239 22.79 -5.76 1.45
C PRO A 239 21.64 -6.09 0.49
N TYR A 240 21.35 -5.18 -0.43
CA TYR A 240 20.31 -5.35 -1.45
C TYR A 240 18.91 -5.67 -0.92
N SER A 241 18.55 -5.16 0.26
CA SER A 241 17.28 -5.43 0.93
C SER A 241 16.48 -4.16 1.27
N PRO A 242 16.18 -3.27 0.31
CA PRO A 242 15.43 -2.04 0.58
C PRO A 242 13.97 -2.32 1.02
N ASP A 243 13.44 -3.48 0.64
CA ASP A 243 12.11 -3.94 1.04
C ASP A 243 11.98 -4.21 2.55
N LEU A 244 13.09 -4.40 3.26
CA LEU A 244 13.14 -4.50 4.71
C LEU A 244 13.19 -3.11 5.41
N ASN A 245 13.21 -2.03 4.64
CA ASN A 245 13.15 -0.67 5.15
C ASN A 245 11.75 -0.06 4.98
N PRO A 246 10.93 0.02 6.03
CA PRO A 246 9.56 0.55 5.92
C PRO A 246 9.48 2.02 5.48
N ILE A 247 10.52 2.81 5.66
CA ILE A 247 10.56 4.22 5.25
C ILE A 247 10.49 4.38 3.73
N GLU A 248 10.90 3.36 2.96
CA GLU A 248 10.75 3.35 1.50
C GLU A 248 9.27 3.43 1.07
N HIS A 249 8.37 2.78 1.81
CA HIS A 249 6.93 2.91 1.60
C HIS A 249 6.43 4.32 1.92
N TYR A 250 7.00 4.95 2.93
CA TYR A 250 6.70 6.33 3.28
C TYR A 250 7.12 7.29 2.15
N TRP A 251 8.35 7.15 1.63
CA TRP A 251 8.83 7.92 0.48
C TRP A 251 7.98 7.72 -0.77
N ALA A 252 7.59 6.48 -1.06
CA ALA A 252 6.71 6.19 -2.19
C ALA A 252 5.35 6.88 -2.04
N LYS A 253 4.75 6.86 -0.83
CA LYS A 253 3.51 7.58 -0.51
C LYS A 253 3.71 9.09 -0.68
N ALA A 254 4.78 9.65 -0.13
CA ALA A 254 5.12 11.06 -0.22
C ALA A 254 5.21 11.53 -1.67
N LYS A 255 5.96 10.80 -2.50
CA LYS A 255 6.08 11.07 -3.94
C LYS A 255 4.73 10.97 -4.68
N ALA A 256 3.90 10.01 -4.32
CA ALA A 256 2.55 9.85 -4.90
C ALA A 256 1.61 11.00 -4.52
N VAL A 257 1.61 11.41 -3.25
CA VAL A 257 0.82 12.56 -2.74
C VAL A 257 1.26 13.85 -3.42
N ARG A 258 2.58 14.09 -3.48
CA ARG A 258 3.15 15.27 -4.15
C ARG A 258 2.71 15.34 -5.61
N LYS A 259 2.81 14.22 -6.35
CA LYS A 259 2.40 14.14 -7.76
C LYS A 259 0.90 14.38 -7.94
N ARG A 260 0.07 13.89 -7.03
CA ARG A 260 -1.39 14.09 -7.05
C ARG A 260 -1.78 15.53 -6.79
N ASN A 261 -1.16 16.15 -5.76
CA ASN A 261 -1.51 17.49 -5.29
C ASN A 261 -0.75 18.62 -6.01
N TYR A 262 0.23 18.30 -6.84
CA TYR A 262 1.08 19.30 -7.52
C TYR A 262 1.70 20.32 -6.56
N CYS A 263 2.16 19.87 -5.40
CA CYS A 263 2.72 20.74 -4.38
C CYS A 263 4.26 20.74 -4.36
N SER A 264 4.85 21.77 -3.76
CA SER A 264 6.30 21.79 -3.46
C SER A 264 6.66 20.72 -2.44
N VAL A 265 7.95 20.42 -2.27
CA VAL A 265 8.41 19.46 -1.25
C VAL A 265 8.18 20.02 0.15
N ASP A 266 8.36 21.32 0.33
CA ASP A 266 8.10 22.00 1.62
C ASP A 266 6.63 21.90 2.01
N THR A 267 5.71 22.22 1.10
CA THR A 267 4.26 22.10 1.33
C THR A 267 3.84 20.64 1.60
N LEU A 268 4.50 19.68 0.93
CA LEU A 268 4.22 18.26 1.13
C LEU A 268 4.44 17.86 2.60
N PHE A 269 5.61 18.19 3.16
CA PHE A 269 5.96 17.79 4.53
C PHE A 269 5.35 18.70 5.61
N ALA A 270 4.98 19.94 5.28
CA ALA A 270 4.32 20.83 6.22
C ALA A 270 2.83 20.49 6.42
N CYS A 271 2.11 20.03 5.39
CA CYS A 271 0.65 19.97 5.39
C CYS A 271 0.01 18.66 4.94
N ASN A 272 0.76 17.73 4.35
CA ASN A 272 0.16 16.60 3.61
C ASN A 272 0.59 15.19 4.05
N LEU A 273 1.41 15.05 5.10
CA LEU A 273 1.93 13.75 5.55
C LEU A 273 1.84 13.54 7.06
#